data_96110c50cfbf94c835aa3dc2e4c37011
#
_entry.id   96110c50cfbf94c835aa3dc2e4c37011
#
_cell.length_a   1.000
_cell.length_b   1.000
_cell.length_c   1.000
_cell.angle_alpha   90.00
_cell.angle_beta   90.00
_cell.angle_gamma   90.00
#
_symmetry.space_group_name_H-M   'P 1'
#
loop_
_entity.id
_entity.type
_entity.pdbx_description
1 polymer ?
#
loop_
_entity_poly.entity_id
_entity_poly.type
_entity_poly.pdbx_seq_one_letter_code
_entity_poly.pdbx_strand_id
1 'polypeptide(L)'
;MENKKRKKWNGYLAAGLFMTGLAVFLGILGYFWTPYSTTAMSAAEKFTAPSMHHIFGTDNLGRDLFSRVMQGLGTTLVISTSVVLFSAVAGVLLGAFTGYFGGILDEILMRITDAVNGFPSILLTLVIISLLGKGRQNVIIALGIVFIPSFVRIVRGEFLRLRDADYIKRARLMGVSRLRILFVHILPNIFSVLLVSVMIGFNNAILAESGMSYLGIGVQAPDASLGMMLSDAQGYLQTAPWYALFPGLAIVWIVLGFSLLGEGIRKWDGSRAE
;
A
#
# COMPACT_ATOMS: atom_id res chain seq x y z
N MET A 1 -43.41 0.53 3.57
CA MET A 1 -42.63 0.69 4.82
C MET A 1 -41.26 0.06 4.57
N GLU A 2 -40.29 0.85 4.14
CA GLU A 2 -38.96 0.41 3.78
C GLU A 2 -38.15 0.22 5.06
N ASN A 3 -37.85 -1.03 5.38
CA ASN A 3 -37.10 -1.41 6.57
C ASN A 3 -35.63 -0.96 6.37
N LYS A 4 -35.28 0.25 6.83
CA LYS A 4 -33.91 0.74 6.90
C LYS A 4 -33.11 -0.25 7.77
N LYS A 5 -32.54 -1.30 7.16
CA LYS A 5 -31.58 -2.18 7.82
C LYS A 5 -30.46 -1.28 8.38
N ARG A 6 -30.45 -1.14 9.71
CA ARG A 6 -29.40 -0.40 10.44
C ARG A 6 -28.04 -0.93 9.99
N LYS A 7 -27.20 -0.02 9.48
CA LYS A 7 -25.79 -0.25 9.20
C LYS A 7 -25.12 -0.85 10.45
N LYS A 8 -24.99 -2.17 10.54
CA LYS A 8 -24.22 -2.79 11.62
C LYS A 8 -22.74 -2.50 11.34
N TRP A 9 -22.13 -1.72 12.19
CA TRP A 9 -20.67 -1.57 12.23
C TRP A 9 -20.06 -2.97 12.31
N ASN A 10 -19.25 -3.28 11.32
CA ASN A 10 -18.59 -4.56 11.20
C ASN A 10 -17.32 -4.50 12.06
N GLY A 11 -17.12 -5.43 12.97
CA GLY A 11 -15.94 -5.48 13.84
C GLY A 11 -14.61 -5.43 13.08
N TYR A 12 -14.57 -5.98 11.86
CA TYR A 12 -13.40 -5.89 10.98
C TYR A 12 -13.10 -4.44 10.58
N LEU A 13 -14.10 -3.64 10.25
CA LEU A 13 -13.95 -2.24 9.91
C LEU A 13 -13.45 -1.42 11.10
N ALA A 14 -14.01 -1.65 12.29
CA ALA A 14 -13.58 -0.96 13.50
C ALA A 14 -12.14 -1.30 13.87
N ALA A 15 -11.78 -2.59 13.88
CA ALA A 15 -10.42 -3.03 14.18
C ALA A 15 -9.41 -2.52 13.11
N GLY A 16 -9.75 -2.59 11.83
CA GLY A 16 -8.93 -2.08 10.75
C GLY A 16 -8.70 -0.57 10.86
N LEU A 17 -9.75 0.22 11.12
CA LEU A 17 -9.65 1.67 11.34
C LEU A 17 -8.77 2.02 12.54
N PHE A 18 -8.92 1.28 13.64
CA PHE A 18 -8.09 1.49 14.82
C PHE A 18 -6.62 1.20 14.53
N MET A 19 -6.32 0.04 13.93
CA MET A 19 -4.94 -0.39 13.68
C MET A 19 -4.23 0.52 12.65
N THR A 20 -4.88 0.80 11.53
CA THR A 20 -4.32 1.70 10.51
C THR A 20 -4.28 3.14 11.00
N GLY A 21 -5.32 3.60 11.71
CA GLY A 21 -5.35 4.94 12.28
C GLY A 21 -4.23 5.18 13.28
N LEU A 22 -3.95 4.20 14.16
CA LEU A 22 -2.84 4.28 15.10
C LEU A 22 -1.48 4.30 14.37
N ALA A 23 -1.29 3.44 13.36
CA ALA A 23 -0.05 3.41 12.59
C ALA A 23 0.17 4.71 11.82
N VAL A 24 -0.87 5.25 11.19
CA VAL A 24 -0.83 6.56 10.48
C VAL A 24 -0.55 7.68 11.47
N PHE A 25 -1.21 7.70 12.62
CA PHE A 25 -0.97 8.70 13.67
C PHE A 25 0.48 8.68 14.15
N LEU A 26 1.01 7.49 14.50
CA LEU A 26 2.41 7.36 14.93
C LEU A 26 3.40 7.72 13.81
N GLY A 27 3.11 7.35 12.57
CA GLY A 27 3.95 7.71 11.41
C GLY A 27 3.96 9.22 11.15
N ILE A 28 2.81 9.90 11.23
CA ILE A 28 2.72 11.36 11.10
C ILE A 28 3.41 12.04 12.29
N LEU A 29 3.14 11.58 13.51
CA LEU A 29 3.79 12.11 14.70
C LEU A 29 5.31 11.98 14.61
N GLY A 30 5.83 10.82 14.12
CA GLY A 30 7.26 10.59 13.93
C GLY A 30 7.96 11.53 12.94
N TYR A 31 7.21 12.22 12.10
CA TYR A 31 7.73 13.28 11.23
C TYR A 31 7.96 14.60 11.99
N PHE A 32 7.11 14.91 12.96
CA PHE A 32 7.14 16.19 13.66
C PHE A 32 7.79 16.09 15.04
N TRP A 33 7.67 14.95 15.67
CA TRP A 33 8.17 14.75 17.02
C TRP A 33 8.48 13.28 17.30
N THR A 34 9.63 13.04 17.90
CA THR A 34 10.03 11.74 18.45
C THR A 34 10.61 11.94 19.86
N PRO A 35 10.47 10.97 20.77
CA PRO A 35 11.04 11.06 22.13
C PRO A 35 12.53 11.34 22.14
N TYR A 36 13.27 10.72 21.22
CA TYR A 36 14.70 10.90 21.04
C TYR A 36 15.03 11.20 19.58
N SER A 37 16.19 11.81 19.34
CA SER A 37 16.68 11.99 17.97
C SER A 37 16.88 10.63 17.27
N THR A 38 16.34 10.49 16.08
CA THR A 38 16.44 9.26 15.27
C THR A 38 17.82 9.02 14.67
N THR A 39 18.69 10.04 14.71
CA THR A 39 20.04 10.04 14.14
C THR A 39 21.16 10.16 15.17
N ALA A 40 20.87 10.64 16.40
CA ALA A 40 21.88 10.77 17.45
C ALA A 40 22.39 9.38 17.87
N MET A 41 23.70 9.20 17.85
CA MET A 41 24.37 7.95 18.17
C MET A 41 25.02 8.05 19.56
N SER A 42 24.92 6.97 20.36
CA SER A 42 25.53 6.86 21.68
C SER A 42 26.29 5.55 21.81
N ALA A 43 27.61 5.61 21.87
CA ALA A 43 28.43 4.40 22.02
C ALA A 43 28.18 3.67 23.36
N ALA A 44 27.78 4.42 24.39
CA ALA A 44 27.50 3.87 25.71
C ALA A 44 26.14 3.13 25.79
N GLU A 45 25.23 3.43 24.88
CA GLU A 45 23.84 2.90 24.88
C GLU A 45 23.61 1.85 23.77
N LYS A 46 24.67 1.34 23.15
CA LYS A 46 24.54 0.28 22.12
C LYS A 46 23.87 -0.95 22.71
N PHE A 47 22.88 -1.48 21.98
CA PHE A 47 22.15 -2.69 22.34
C PHE A 47 21.57 -2.66 23.76
N THR A 48 21.17 -1.48 24.24
CA THR A 48 20.43 -1.38 25.50
C THR A 48 19.08 -2.06 25.33
N ALA A 49 18.76 -2.99 26.25
CA ALA A 49 17.48 -3.70 26.23
C ALA A 49 16.31 -2.75 26.47
N PRO A 50 15.08 -3.14 26.07
CA PRO A 50 13.88 -2.38 26.38
C PRO A 50 13.79 -1.98 27.85
N SER A 51 13.55 -0.69 28.09
CA SER A 51 13.52 -0.09 29.44
C SER A 51 12.58 1.10 29.48
N MET A 52 12.38 1.71 30.67
CA MET A 52 11.58 2.94 30.79
C MET A 52 12.21 4.15 30.08
N HIS A 53 13.54 4.15 29.85
CA HIS A 53 14.23 5.19 29.08
C HIS A 53 14.10 4.92 27.58
N HIS A 54 14.30 3.68 27.15
CA HIS A 54 14.19 3.25 25.76
C HIS A 54 13.14 2.14 25.64
N ILE A 55 11.89 2.50 25.34
CA ILE A 55 10.73 1.59 25.36
C ILE A 55 10.97 0.35 24.49
N PHE A 56 11.57 0.50 23.30
CA PHE A 56 11.92 -0.60 22.41
C PHE A 56 13.42 -0.96 22.47
N GLY A 57 14.17 -0.37 23.39
CA GLY A 57 15.63 -0.50 23.44
C GLY A 57 16.34 0.35 22.38
N THR A 58 17.62 0.06 22.16
CA THR A 58 18.47 0.78 21.21
C THR A 58 19.09 -0.16 20.18
N ASP A 59 19.56 0.42 19.07
CA ASP A 59 20.18 -0.30 17.98
C ASP A 59 21.72 -0.46 18.15
N ASN A 60 22.40 -0.96 17.11
CA ASN A 60 23.84 -1.16 17.06
C ASN A 60 24.67 0.14 17.12
N LEU A 61 24.05 1.29 16.96
CA LEU A 61 24.66 2.62 17.06
C LEU A 61 24.21 3.38 18.32
N GLY A 62 23.37 2.74 19.18
CA GLY A 62 22.80 3.36 20.38
C GLY A 62 21.66 4.34 20.10
N ARG A 63 21.02 4.24 18.91
CA ARG A 63 19.86 5.07 18.56
C ARG A 63 18.58 4.45 19.13
N ASP A 64 17.63 5.29 19.58
CA ASP A 64 16.36 4.84 20.14
C ASP A 64 15.47 4.16 19.07
N LEU A 65 15.11 2.89 19.32
CA LEU A 65 14.34 2.10 18.37
C LEU A 65 12.88 2.55 18.26
N PHE A 66 12.26 3.02 19.35
CA PHE A 66 10.88 3.50 19.30
C PHE A 66 10.75 4.72 18.39
N SER A 67 11.62 5.70 18.56
CA SER A 67 11.68 6.90 17.70
C SER A 67 11.92 6.54 16.24
N ARG A 68 12.83 5.58 15.98
CA ARG A 68 13.11 5.10 14.62
C ARG A 68 11.95 4.31 14.00
N VAL A 69 11.22 3.52 14.77
CA VAL A 69 10.00 2.83 14.31
C VAL A 69 8.91 3.85 13.95
N MET A 70 8.70 4.90 14.75
CA MET A 70 7.76 5.98 14.41
C MET A 70 8.13 6.64 13.07
N GLN A 71 9.39 7.04 12.89
CA GLN A 71 9.88 7.60 11.63
C GLN A 71 9.76 6.61 10.48
N GLY A 72 10.15 5.34 10.70
CA GLY A 72 10.07 4.26 9.72
C GLY A 72 8.64 3.98 9.26
N LEU A 73 7.66 4.00 10.17
CA LEU A 73 6.23 3.92 9.83
C LEU A 73 5.84 5.06 8.88
N GLY A 74 6.23 6.29 9.19
CA GLY A 74 5.98 7.45 8.34
C GLY A 74 6.57 7.28 6.94
N THR A 75 7.83 6.87 6.84
CA THR A 75 8.53 6.64 5.57
C THR A 75 7.85 5.54 4.73
N THR A 76 7.59 4.38 5.34
CA THR A 76 6.92 3.24 4.69
C THR A 76 5.51 3.62 4.22
N LEU A 77 4.75 4.37 5.03
CA LEU A 77 3.41 4.85 4.65
C LEU A 77 3.44 5.82 3.48
N VAL A 78 4.37 6.77 3.47
CA VAL A 78 4.48 7.74 2.36
C VAL A 78 4.87 7.04 1.07
N ILE A 79 5.82 6.10 1.10
CA ILE A 79 6.22 5.32 -0.07
C ILE A 79 5.03 4.49 -0.57
N SER A 80 4.39 3.73 0.30
CA SER A 80 3.28 2.85 -0.07
C SER A 80 2.09 3.65 -0.61
N THR A 81 1.76 4.81 0.00
CA THR A 81 0.71 5.70 -0.49
C THR A 81 1.04 6.22 -1.89
N SER A 82 2.28 6.65 -2.12
CA SER A 82 2.72 7.16 -3.42
C SER A 82 2.65 6.07 -4.50
N VAL A 83 3.10 4.86 -4.19
CA VAL A 83 3.05 3.68 -5.08
C VAL A 83 1.61 3.35 -5.44
N VAL A 84 0.74 3.22 -4.43
CA VAL A 84 -0.67 2.84 -4.64
C VAL A 84 -1.42 3.92 -5.40
N LEU A 85 -1.23 5.20 -5.05
CA LEU A 85 -1.88 6.32 -5.75
C LEU A 85 -1.47 6.36 -7.21
N PHE A 86 -0.17 6.27 -7.51
CA PHE A 86 0.34 6.26 -8.88
C PHE A 86 -0.21 5.08 -9.69
N SER A 87 -0.10 3.86 -9.14
CA SER A 87 -0.58 2.65 -9.82
C SER A 87 -2.10 2.62 -9.98
N ALA A 88 -2.86 3.06 -8.96
CA ALA A 88 -4.31 3.08 -9.02
C ALA A 88 -4.82 4.10 -10.04
N VAL A 89 -4.27 5.33 -10.04
CA VAL A 89 -4.66 6.36 -11.03
C VAL A 89 -4.36 5.89 -12.45
N ALA A 90 -3.14 5.44 -12.72
CA ALA A 90 -2.77 4.92 -14.04
C ALA A 90 -3.63 3.70 -14.43
N GLY A 91 -3.81 2.75 -13.48
CA GLY A 91 -4.59 1.54 -13.68
C GLY A 91 -6.08 1.81 -13.93
N VAL A 92 -6.67 2.77 -13.21
CA VAL A 92 -8.07 3.18 -13.42
C VAL A 92 -8.24 3.80 -14.80
N LEU A 93 -7.37 4.72 -15.20
CA LEU A 93 -7.44 5.34 -16.51
C LEU A 93 -7.30 4.30 -17.64
N LEU A 94 -6.21 3.54 -17.63
CA LEU A 94 -5.95 2.53 -18.67
C LEU A 94 -7.03 1.44 -18.67
N GLY A 95 -7.43 0.91 -17.52
CA GLY A 95 -8.44 -0.12 -17.39
C GLY A 95 -9.84 0.33 -17.80
N ALA A 96 -10.21 1.59 -17.49
CA ALA A 96 -11.47 2.17 -17.92
C ALA A 96 -11.53 2.32 -19.45
N PHE A 97 -10.46 2.84 -20.05
CA PHE A 97 -10.41 2.99 -21.52
C PHE A 97 -10.43 1.64 -22.22
N THR A 98 -9.60 0.69 -21.82
CA THR A 98 -9.55 -0.64 -22.45
C THR A 98 -10.85 -1.42 -22.24
N GLY A 99 -11.40 -1.43 -21.03
CA GLY A 99 -12.64 -2.13 -20.71
C GLY A 99 -13.88 -1.56 -21.42
N TYR A 100 -13.92 -0.24 -21.67
CA TYR A 100 -15.05 0.39 -22.33
C TYR A 100 -14.97 0.35 -23.85
N PHE A 101 -13.82 0.73 -24.42
CA PHE A 101 -13.65 0.84 -25.87
C PHE A 101 -13.32 -0.49 -26.53
N GLY A 102 -12.50 -1.33 -25.89
CA GLY A 102 -12.04 -2.59 -26.46
C GLY A 102 -11.13 -2.40 -27.68
N GLY A 103 -11.13 -3.39 -28.59
CA GLY A 103 -10.41 -3.33 -29.86
C GLY A 103 -8.89 -3.50 -29.73
N ILE A 104 -8.14 -3.02 -30.72
CA ILE A 104 -6.69 -3.19 -30.85
C ILE A 104 -5.95 -2.56 -29.65
N LEU A 105 -6.40 -1.41 -29.16
CA LEU A 105 -5.79 -0.75 -27.98
C LEU A 105 -5.88 -1.64 -26.73
N ASP A 106 -7.03 -2.26 -26.53
CA ASP A 106 -7.23 -3.20 -25.44
C ASP A 106 -6.31 -4.42 -25.58
N GLU A 107 -6.21 -4.98 -26.78
CA GLU A 107 -5.35 -6.13 -27.03
C GLU A 107 -3.87 -5.83 -26.75
N ILE A 108 -3.35 -4.70 -27.24
CA ILE A 108 -1.95 -4.30 -27.04
C ILE A 108 -1.69 -4.06 -25.55
N LEU A 109 -2.55 -3.30 -24.85
CA LEU A 109 -2.37 -3.02 -23.43
C LEU A 109 -2.46 -4.28 -22.57
N MET A 110 -3.34 -5.23 -22.91
CA MET A 110 -3.40 -6.51 -22.21
C MET A 110 -2.14 -7.35 -22.46
N ARG A 111 -1.56 -7.38 -23.66
CA ARG A 111 -0.27 -8.05 -23.92
C ARG A 111 0.85 -7.47 -23.07
N ILE A 112 0.93 -6.13 -22.98
CA ILE A 112 1.92 -5.46 -22.11
C ILE A 112 1.68 -5.82 -20.64
N THR A 113 0.43 -5.76 -20.20
CA THR A 113 0.03 -6.11 -18.82
C THR A 113 0.38 -7.57 -18.50
N ASP A 114 0.16 -8.49 -19.42
CA ASP A 114 0.48 -9.91 -19.24
C ASP A 114 1.99 -10.15 -19.24
N ALA A 115 2.74 -9.45 -20.09
CA ALA A 115 4.19 -9.51 -20.09
C ALA A 115 4.79 -9.04 -18.74
N VAL A 116 4.31 -7.91 -18.20
CA VAL A 116 4.76 -7.40 -16.88
C VAL A 116 4.41 -8.38 -15.76
N ASN A 117 3.17 -8.93 -15.75
CA ASN A 117 2.74 -9.89 -14.74
C ASN A 117 3.38 -11.29 -14.90
N GLY A 118 3.99 -11.58 -16.04
CA GLY A 118 4.76 -12.81 -16.27
C GLY A 118 6.07 -12.88 -15.47
N PHE A 119 6.55 -11.73 -14.99
CA PHE A 119 7.72 -11.67 -14.12
C PHE A 119 7.32 -11.62 -12.65
N PRO A 120 8.07 -12.29 -11.74
CA PRO A 120 7.94 -12.04 -10.31
C PRO A 120 8.14 -10.55 -10.01
N SER A 121 7.16 -9.91 -9.35
CA SER A 121 7.14 -8.46 -9.13
C SER A 121 8.42 -7.93 -8.44
N ILE A 122 8.94 -8.70 -7.48
CA ILE A 122 10.19 -8.37 -6.79
C ILE A 122 11.37 -8.34 -7.78
N LEU A 123 11.50 -9.34 -8.64
CA LEU A 123 12.61 -9.41 -9.61
C LEU A 123 12.53 -8.27 -10.63
N LEU A 124 11.34 -7.98 -11.15
CA LEU A 124 11.16 -6.88 -12.06
C LEU A 124 11.47 -5.53 -11.40
N THR A 125 11.06 -5.35 -10.15
CA THR A 125 11.38 -4.14 -9.37
C THR A 125 12.91 -4.01 -9.17
N LEU A 126 13.60 -5.12 -8.86
CA LEU A 126 15.07 -5.14 -8.75
C LEU A 126 15.74 -4.69 -10.04
N VAL A 127 15.29 -5.19 -11.19
CA VAL A 127 15.83 -4.78 -12.50
C VAL A 127 15.63 -3.28 -12.73
N ILE A 128 14.42 -2.76 -12.46
CA ILE A 128 14.15 -1.33 -12.65
C ILE A 128 15.02 -0.48 -11.72
N ILE A 129 15.13 -0.85 -10.43
CA ILE A 129 15.98 -0.11 -9.47
C ILE A 129 17.46 -0.21 -9.84
N SER A 130 17.94 -1.32 -10.40
CA SER A 130 19.33 -1.43 -10.86
C SER A 130 19.68 -0.44 -11.96
N LEU A 131 18.69 -0.05 -12.77
CA LEU A 131 18.84 0.97 -13.83
C LEU A 131 18.68 2.40 -13.30
N LEU A 132 17.74 2.62 -12.36
CA LEU A 132 17.45 3.95 -11.83
C LEU A 132 18.37 4.37 -10.67
N GLY A 133 19.01 3.40 -10.02
CA GLY A 133 19.76 3.60 -8.78
C GLY A 133 18.93 3.37 -7.52
N LYS A 134 19.62 3.29 -6.36
CA LYS A 134 18.99 3.12 -5.05
C LYS A 134 18.29 4.41 -4.60
N GLY A 135 17.32 4.26 -3.71
CA GLY A 135 16.70 5.39 -3.03
C GLY A 135 15.18 5.39 -3.10
N ARG A 136 14.59 6.14 -2.19
CA ARG A 136 13.15 6.23 -1.96
C ARG A 136 12.33 6.55 -3.22
N GLN A 137 12.78 7.54 -4.02
CA GLN A 137 12.04 7.96 -5.23
C GLN A 137 12.04 6.86 -6.30
N ASN A 138 13.18 6.20 -6.48
CA ASN A 138 13.33 5.14 -7.48
C ASN A 138 12.53 3.89 -7.11
N VAL A 139 12.40 3.59 -5.81
CA VAL A 139 11.49 2.53 -5.31
C VAL A 139 10.04 2.87 -5.61
N ILE A 140 9.60 4.13 -5.39
CA ILE A 140 8.24 4.56 -5.70
C ILE A 140 7.94 4.39 -7.19
N ILE A 141 8.85 4.81 -8.06
CA ILE A 141 8.69 4.69 -9.52
C ILE A 141 8.64 3.22 -9.93
N ALA A 142 9.60 2.41 -9.47
CA ALA A 142 9.71 1.01 -9.85
C ALA A 142 8.48 0.20 -9.41
N LEU A 143 8.11 0.28 -8.13
CA LEU A 143 6.92 -0.41 -7.62
C LEU A 143 5.63 0.14 -8.22
N GLY A 144 5.56 1.46 -8.43
CA GLY A 144 4.43 2.12 -9.07
C GLY A 144 4.15 1.54 -10.45
N ILE A 145 5.18 1.41 -11.29
CA ILE A 145 5.08 0.81 -12.63
C ILE A 145 4.67 -0.66 -12.55
N VAL A 146 5.32 -1.45 -11.69
CA VAL A 146 5.08 -2.89 -11.54
C VAL A 146 3.65 -3.19 -11.05
N PHE A 147 3.01 -2.28 -10.31
CA PHE A 147 1.67 -2.50 -9.78
C PHE A 147 0.53 -1.99 -10.69
N ILE A 148 0.83 -1.17 -11.72
CA ILE A 148 -0.18 -0.71 -12.69
C ILE A 148 -0.99 -1.87 -13.27
N PRO A 149 -0.39 -2.98 -13.76
CA PRO A 149 -1.12 -4.09 -14.36
C PRO A 149 -2.22 -4.69 -13.49
N SER A 150 -1.99 -4.76 -12.18
CA SER A 150 -2.97 -5.29 -11.23
C SER A 150 -4.24 -4.44 -11.18
N PHE A 151 -4.09 -3.11 -11.13
CA PHE A 151 -5.23 -2.20 -11.16
C PHE A 151 -5.91 -2.16 -12.53
N VAL A 152 -5.14 -2.16 -13.62
CA VAL A 152 -5.69 -2.21 -15.00
C VAL A 152 -6.60 -3.41 -15.15
N ARG A 153 -6.16 -4.60 -14.74
CA ARG A 153 -6.93 -5.85 -14.90
C ARG A 153 -8.25 -5.83 -14.12
N ILE A 154 -8.23 -5.34 -12.88
CA ILE A 154 -9.42 -5.25 -12.03
C ILE A 154 -10.42 -4.26 -12.64
N VAL A 155 -9.97 -3.05 -12.96
CA VAL A 155 -10.83 -1.99 -13.49
C VAL A 155 -11.41 -2.39 -14.85
N ARG A 156 -10.57 -2.92 -15.75
CA ARG A 156 -11.01 -3.42 -17.05
C ARG A 156 -12.11 -4.47 -16.91
N GLY A 157 -11.92 -5.44 -16.00
CA GLY A 157 -12.91 -6.48 -15.76
C GLY A 157 -14.27 -5.90 -15.32
N GLU A 158 -14.27 -4.95 -14.42
CA GLU A 158 -15.49 -4.27 -13.97
C GLU A 158 -16.15 -3.43 -15.06
N PHE A 159 -15.35 -2.73 -15.88
CA PHE A 159 -15.88 -1.96 -17.02
C PHE A 159 -16.48 -2.87 -18.09
N LEU A 160 -15.85 -4.01 -18.39
CA LEU A 160 -16.41 -5.01 -19.30
C LEU A 160 -17.75 -5.54 -18.80
N ARG A 161 -17.86 -5.81 -17.50
CA ARG A 161 -19.10 -6.30 -16.87
C ARG A 161 -20.24 -5.29 -16.95
N LEU A 162 -19.93 -4.00 -16.73
CA LEU A 162 -20.96 -2.95 -16.63
C LEU A 162 -21.30 -2.28 -17.95
N ARG A 163 -20.41 -2.29 -18.96
CA ARG A 163 -20.64 -1.58 -20.23
C ARG A 163 -21.88 -2.06 -21.00
N ASP A 164 -22.29 -3.31 -20.79
CA ASP A 164 -23.44 -3.92 -21.43
C ASP A 164 -24.69 -3.98 -20.54
N ALA A 165 -24.64 -3.36 -19.36
CA ALA A 165 -25.78 -3.23 -18.46
C ALA A 165 -26.90 -2.36 -19.06
N ASP A 166 -28.15 -2.67 -18.74
CA ASP A 166 -29.31 -2.02 -19.37
C ASP A 166 -29.37 -0.51 -19.14
N TYR A 167 -28.95 -0.05 -17.96
CA TYR A 167 -28.90 1.39 -17.68
C TYR A 167 -27.86 2.12 -18.54
N ILE A 168 -26.75 1.47 -18.89
CA ILE A 168 -25.74 2.02 -19.81
C ILE A 168 -26.26 2.02 -21.24
N LYS A 169 -26.94 0.95 -21.69
CA LYS A 169 -27.60 0.91 -23.00
C LYS A 169 -28.62 2.03 -23.15
N ARG A 170 -29.44 2.25 -22.13
CA ARG A 170 -30.41 3.36 -22.10
C ARG A 170 -29.72 4.72 -22.18
N ALA A 171 -28.64 4.93 -21.41
CA ALA A 171 -27.88 6.17 -21.47
C ALA A 171 -27.32 6.45 -22.87
N ARG A 172 -26.80 5.41 -23.56
CA ARG A 172 -26.35 5.52 -24.96
C ARG A 172 -27.49 5.91 -25.90
N LEU A 173 -28.65 5.29 -25.78
CA LEU A 173 -29.82 5.60 -26.60
C LEU A 173 -30.30 7.04 -26.39
N MET A 174 -30.14 7.59 -25.20
CA MET A 174 -30.43 8.99 -24.88
C MET A 174 -29.32 9.97 -25.32
N GLY A 175 -28.30 9.52 -26.05
CA GLY A 175 -27.24 10.37 -26.58
C GLY A 175 -26.19 10.83 -25.56
N VAL A 176 -26.09 10.19 -24.40
CA VAL A 176 -25.06 10.52 -23.37
C VAL A 176 -23.68 10.24 -23.95
N SER A 177 -22.76 11.19 -23.83
CA SER A 177 -21.40 11.06 -24.34
C SER A 177 -20.62 9.92 -23.67
N ARG A 178 -19.73 9.27 -24.41
CA ARG A 178 -18.92 8.13 -23.95
C ARG A 178 -18.11 8.43 -22.69
N LEU A 179 -17.45 9.59 -22.62
CA LEU A 179 -16.69 10.01 -21.46
C LEU A 179 -17.58 10.20 -20.21
N ARG A 180 -18.79 10.75 -20.40
CA ARG A 180 -19.75 10.89 -19.31
C ARG A 180 -20.22 9.53 -18.81
N ILE A 181 -20.41 8.55 -19.70
CA ILE A 181 -20.73 7.17 -19.30
C ILE A 181 -19.60 6.59 -18.48
N LEU A 182 -18.33 6.72 -18.90
CA LEU A 182 -17.18 6.20 -18.17
C LEU A 182 -17.11 6.76 -16.73
N PHE A 183 -17.04 8.11 -16.64
CA PHE A 183 -16.67 8.74 -15.37
C PHE A 183 -17.86 9.01 -14.44
N VAL A 184 -19.08 9.14 -14.96
CA VAL A 184 -20.26 9.47 -14.18
C VAL A 184 -21.17 8.26 -13.94
N HIS A 185 -21.18 7.28 -14.85
CA HIS A 185 -22.11 6.16 -14.77
C HIS A 185 -21.42 4.85 -14.39
N ILE A 186 -20.21 4.54 -14.88
CA ILE A 186 -19.52 3.29 -14.56
C ILE A 186 -18.59 3.45 -13.35
N LEU A 187 -17.69 4.42 -13.39
CA LEU A 187 -16.66 4.59 -12.34
C LEU A 187 -17.21 4.67 -10.91
N PRO A 188 -18.30 5.43 -10.63
CA PRO A 188 -18.87 5.45 -9.28
C PRO A 188 -19.44 4.11 -8.84
N ASN A 189 -19.94 3.30 -9.77
CA ASN A 189 -20.52 1.99 -9.46
C ASN A 189 -19.47 0.92 -9.11
N ILE A 190 -18.20 1.11 -9.51
CA ILE A 190 -17.11 0.20 -9.16
C ILE A 190 -16.28 0.71 -7.98
N PHE A 191 -16.67 1.82 -7.35
CA PHE A 191 -15.88 2.49 -6.30
C PHE A 191 -15.58 1.57 -5.11
N SER A 192 -16.53 0.74 -4.69
CA SER A 192 -16.31 -0.22 -3.61
C SER A 192 -15.26 -1.27 -3.96
N VAL A 193 -15.28 -1.77 -5.20
CA VAL A 193 -14.26 -2.71 -5.69
C VAL A 193 -12.90 -2.05 -5.75
N LEU A 194 -12.84 -0.78 -6.20
CA LEU A 194 -11.62 0.02 -6.19
C LEU A 194 -11.07 0.22 -4.79
N LEU A 195 -11.91 0.56 -3.81
CA LEU A 195 -11.47 0.73 -2.42
C LEU A 195 -10.84 -0.56 -1.86
N VAL A 196 -11.48 -1.71 -2.07
CA VAL A 196 -10.93 -3.00 -1.63
C VAL A 196 -9.60 -3.28 -2.33
N SER A 197 -9.51 -3.01 -3.64
CA SER A 197 -8.27 -3.18 -4.42
C SER A 197 -7.15 -2.26 -3.94
N VAL A 198 -7.48 -1.03 -3.55
CA VAL A 198 -6.53 -0.09 -2.94
C VAL A 198 -6.01 -0.62 -1.59
N MET A 199 -6.86 -1.20 -0.74
CA MET A 199 -6.41 -1.79 0.54
C MET A 199 -5.46 -2.97 0.31
N ILE A 200 -5.76 -3.83 -0.67
CA ILE A 200 -4.85 -4.92 -1.08
C ILE A 200 -3.54 -4.33 -1.65
N GLY A 201 -3.65 -3.29 -2.46
CA GLY A 201 -2.51 -2.56 -3.00
C GLY A 201 -1.59 -2.02 -1.92
N PHE A 202 -2.14 -1.45 -0.83
CA PHE A 202 -1.34 -1.01 0.33
C PHE A 202 -0.56 -2.16 0.97
N ASN A 203 -1.18 -3.31 1.21
CA ASN A 203 -0.50 -4.46 1.77
C ASN A 203 0.69 -4.89 0.91
N ASN A 204 0.46 -5.02 -0.40
CA ASN A 204 1.50 -5.40 -1.34
C ASN A 204 2.62 -4.35 -1.42
N ALA A 205 2.28 -3.05 -1.42
CA ALA A 205 3.25 -1.97 -1.47
C ALA A 205 4.10 -1.89 -0.20
N ILE A 206 3.51 -2.06 1.00
CA ILE A 206 4.23 -2.08 2.28
C ILE A 206 5.21 -3.24 2.32
N LEU A 207 4.76 -4.45 1.95
CA LEU A 207 5.61 -5.64 1.94
C LEU A 207 6.73 -5.53 0.89
N ALA A 208 6.42 -5.02 -0.31
CA ALA A 208 7.40 -4.84 -1.38
C ALA A 208 8.44 -3.77 -1.02
N GLU A 209 8.01 -2.60 -0.50
CA GLU A 209 8.92 -1.55 0.00
C GLU A 209 9.83 -2.10 1.10
N SER A 210 9.25 -2.75 2.10
CA SER A 210 10.00 -3.33 3.21
C SER A 210 11.00 -4.39 2.71
N GLY A 211 10.61 -5.21 1.74
CA GLY A 211 11.51 -6.17 1.09
C GLY A 211 12.67 -5.51 0.33
N MET A 212 12.40 -4.43 -0.45
CA MET A 212 13.44 -3.69 -1.16
C MET A 212 14.41 -3.00 -0.20
N SER A 213 13.87 -2.39 0.87
CA SER A 213 14.68 -1.74 1.91
C SER A 213 15.50 -2.76 2.71
N TYR A 214 14.93 -3.94 2.99
CA TYR A 214 15.63 -5.07 3.62
C TYR A 214 16.80 -5.59 2.76
N LEU A 215 16.65 -5.62 1.44
CA LEU A 215 17.72 -5.97 0.50
C LEU A 215 18.76 -4.85 0.28
N GLY A 216 18.60 -3.71 0.97
CA GLY A 216 19.55 -2.60 0.91
C GLY A 216 19.50 -1.77 -0.37
N ILE A 217 18.41 -1.88 -1.14
CA ILE A 217 18.21 -1.11 -2.39
C ILE A 217 17.06 -0.08 -2.28
N GLY A 218 16.31 -0.14 -1.18
CA GLY A 218 15.21 0.78 -0.87
C GLY A 218 15.68 2.10 -0.27
N VAL A 219 15.10 2.44 0.86
CA VAL A 219 15.44 3.63 1.65
C VAL A 219 16.90 3.55 2.11
N GLN A 220 17.59 4.68 2.03
CA GLN A 220 19.01 4.80 2.42
C GLN A 220 19.15 5.70 3.65
N ALA A 221 20.22 5.48 4.44
CA ALA A 221 20.58 6.36 5.54
C ALA A 221 20.74 7.82 5.04
N PRO A 222 20.37 8.84 5.84
CA PRO A 222 20.01 8.78 7.27
C PRO A 222 18.55 8.43 7.55
N ASP A 223 17.69 8.34 6.52
CA ASP A 223 16.29 8.00 6.68
C ASP A 223 16.12 6.60 7.27
N ALA A 224 15.06 6.41 8.07
CA ALA A 224 14.66 5.11 8.58
C ALA A 224 13.46 4.58 7.79
N SER A 225 13.48 3.28 7.44
CA SER A 225 12.30 2.52 7.08
C SER A 225 12.26 1.23 7.88
N LEU A 226 11.07 0.64 8.02
CA LEU A 226 10.92 -0.59 8.79
C LEU A 226 11.73 -1.75 8.18
N GLY A 227 11.77 -1.85 6.84
CA GLY A 227 12.55 -2.86 6.14
C GLY A 227 14.06 -2.68 6.30
N MET A 228 14.57 -1.44 6.26
CA MET A 228 15.98 -1.15 6.52
C MET A 228 16.38 -1.50 7.94
N MET A 229 15.53 -1.20 8.95
CA MET A 229 15.79 -1.57 10.34
C MET A 229 15.88 -3.09 10.51
N LEU A 230 15.06 -3.87 9.81
CA LEU A 230 15.17 -5.34 9.79
C LEU A 230 16.47 -5.81 9.15
N SER A 231 16.92 -5.16 8.08
CA SER A 231 18.21 -5.44 7.44
C SER A 231 19.37 -5.21 8.40
N ASP A 232 19.38 -4.06 9.08
CA ASP A 232 20.41 -3.69 10.06
C ASP A 232 20.45 -4.68 11.24
N ALA A 233 19.29 -5.25 11.61
CA ALA A 233 19.16 -6.15 12.76
C ALA A 233 19.62 -7.59 12.50
N GLN A 234 19.83 -8.02 11.24
CA GLN A 234 20.13 -9.42 10.88
C GLN A 234 21.30 -10.03 11.65
N GLY A 235 22.40 -9.29 11.76
CA GLY A 235 23.61 -9.75 12.43
C GLY A 235 23.50 -9.82 13.97
N TYR A 236 22.40 -9.34 14.54
CA TYR A 236 22.25 -9.12 15.99
C TYR A 236 21.05 -9.84 16.61
N LEU A 237 20.42 -10.76 15.87
CA LEU A 237 19.22 -11.47 16.33
C LEU A 237 19.42 -12.24 17.64
N GLN A 238 20.63 -12.75 17.89
CA GLN A 238 20.94 -13.50 19.12
C GLN A 238 21.29 -12.58 20.30
N THR A 239 21.84 -11.41 20.03
CA THR A 239 22.32 -10.47 21.06
C THR A 239 21.29 -9.40 21.41
N ALA A 240 20.53 -8.94 20.41
CA ALA A 240 19.52 -7.88 20.55
C ALA A 240 18.25 -8.21 19.74
N PRO A 241 17.46 -9.24 20.14
CA PRO A 241 16.29 -9.69 19.37
C PRO A 241 15.22 -8.60 19.22
N TRP A 242 15.10 -7.68 20.15
CA TRP A 242 14.19 -6.54 20.08
C TRP A 242 14.44 -5.63 18.88
N TYR A 243 15.67 -5.58 18.37
CA TYR A 243 16.06 -4.77 17.23
C TYR A 243 15.34 -5.19 15.94
N ALA A 244 15.09 -6.49 15.74
CA ALA A 244 14.28 -7.00 14.65
C ALA A 244 12.78 -7.10 15.01
N LEU A 245 12.48 -7.44 16.28
CA LEU A 245 11.13 -7.72 16.71
C LEU A 245 10.19 -6.53 16.54
N PHE A 246 10.57 -5.33 16.98
CA PHE A 246 9.70 -4.17 16.95
C PHE A 246 9.42 -3.63 15.53
N PRO A 247 10.40 -3.48 14.64
CA PRO A 247 10.11 -3.13 13.24
C PRO A 247 9.28 -4.19 12.54
N GLY A 248 9.55 -5.50 12.80
CA GLY A 248 8.76 -6.60 12.26
C GLY A 248 7.30 -6.57 12.72
N LEU A 249 7.06 -6.37 14.02
CA LEU A 249 5.72 -6.21 14.57
C LEU A 249 4.99 -4.99 14.00
N ALA A 250 5.70 -3.88 13.76
CA ALA A 250 5.12 -2.70 13.14
C ALA A 250 4.65 -2.96 11.70
N ILE A 251 5.42 -3.74 10.91
CA ILE A 251 5.01 -4.17 9.56
C ILE A 251 3.76 -5.07 9.65
N VAL A 252 3.78 -6.07 10.52
CA VAL A 252 2.63 -6.98 10.72
C VAL A 252 1.39 -6.19 11.15
N TRP A 253 1.53 -5.25 12.08
CA TRP A 253 0.44 -4.43 12.57
C TRP A 253 -0.23 -3.63 11.45
N ILE A 254 0.55 -2.93 10.62
CA ILE A 254 0.00 -2.08 9.55
C ILE A 254 -0.61 -2.92 8.42
N VAL A 255 0.00 -4.04 8.05
CA VAL A 255 -0.53 -4.97 7.04
C VAL A 255 -1.84 -5.60 7.50
N LEU A 256 -1.92 -6.04 8.76
CA LEU A 256 -3.18 -6.53 9.34
C LEU A 256 -4.24 -5.42 9.38
N GLY A 257 -3.87 -4.19 9.71
CA GLY A 257 -4.78 -3.05 9.72
C GLY A 257 -5.43 -2.82 8.35
N PHE A 258 -4.65 -2.73 7.27
CA PHE A 258 -5.17 -2.58 5.91
C PHE A 258 -5.95 -3.81 5.43
N SER A 259 -5.54 -5.03 5.81
CA SER A 259 -6.28 -6.27 5.50
C SER A 259 -7.67 -6.26 6.12
N LEU A 260 -7.76 -5.90 7.41
CA LEU A 260 -9.03 -5.82 8.12
C LEU A 260 -9.92 -4.69 7.58
N LEU A 261 -9.34 -3.56 7.17
CA LEU A 261 -10.08 -2.49 6.49
C LEU A 261 -10.68 -2.97 5.18
N GLY A 262 -9.89 -3.64 4.34
CA GLY A 262 -10.35 -4.17 3.05
C GLY A 262 -11.50 -5.18 3.23
N GLU A 263 -11.35 -6.11 4.18
CA GLU A 263 -12.41 -7.08 4.52
C GLU A 263 -13.66 -6.39 5.10
N GLY A 264 -13.46 -5.38 5.94
CA GLY A 264 -14.54 -4.58 6.49
C GLY A 264 -15.35 -3.84 5.42
N ILE A 265 -14.69 -3.22 4.46
CA ILE A 265 -15.32 -2.54 3.31
C ILE A 265 -16.07 -3.56 2.45
N ARG A 266 -15.46 -4.70 2.14
CA ARG A 266 -16.07 -5.77 1.33
C ARG A 266 -17.38 -6.28 1.96
N LYS A 267 -17.38 -6.57 3.26
CA LYS A 267 -18.57 -7.03 3.98
C LYS A 267 -19.65 -5.94 4.11
N TRP A 268 -19.23 -4.69 4.23
CA TRP A 268 -20.16 -3.57 4.29
C TRP A 268 -20.89 -3.33 2.97
N ASP A 269 -20.21 -3.54 1.84
CA ASP A 269 -20.81 -3.40 0.50
C ASP A 269 -21.64 -4.63 0.12
N GLY A 270 -21.19 -5.86 0.42
CA GLY A 270 -21.95 -7.09 0.20
C GLY A 270 -23.30 -7.11 0.93
N SER A 271 -23.41 -6.44 2.08
CA SER A 271 -24.68 -6.28 2.80
C SER A 271 -25.69 -5.33 2.11
N ARG A 272 -25.31 -4.67 1.01
CA ARG A 272 -26.20 -3.83 0.19
C ARG A 272 -26.78 -4.59 -1.01
N ALA A 273 -26.19 -5.74 -1.37
CA ALA A 273 -26.58 -6.52 -2.53
C ALA A 273 -27.62 -7.62 -2.19
N GLU A 274 -27.84 -7.91 -0.89
CA GLU A 274 -28.94 -8.74 -0.36
C GLU A 274 -30.10 -7.87 0.11
#